data_9526a19c94ce4665b789280eaf72b769
#
_entry.id   9526a19c94ce4665b789280eaf72b769
#
_cell.length_a   1.000
_cell.length_b   1.000
_cell.length_c   1.000
_cell.angle_alpha   90.00
_cell.angle_beta   90.00
_cell.angle_gamma   90.00
#
_symmetry.space_group_name_H-M   'P 1'
#
loop_
_entity.id
_entity.type
_entity.pdbx_description
1 polymer ?
#
loop_
_entity_poly.entity_id
_entity_poly.type
_entity_poly.pdbx_seq_one_letter_code
_entity_poly.pdbx_strand_id
1 'polypeptide(L)'
;MVAIGSPAGYYGTVTKGIVSGVNRRIRLENSSIIMNCIQIDAAINPGNSGGALFNMWGQVIGITSSKLASSDYEGIGFAVSIDEAKPVIEELMEKGYVAGRVKIGVTYYAVSDTTAEIYGIKPGICIVSINPDCDVANTDLAEGDIITEIDGKSTAGEVDIASLFSGKQAGDEVVCKVYRKTDSGDEKEFEIKFKLMADNGGLVTDSQNK
;
A
#
# COMPACT_ATOMS: atom_id res chain seq x y z
N MET A 1 -22.42 4.52 17.29
CA MET A 1 -22.01 3.63 16.23
C MET A 1 -21.22 2.45 16.79
N VAL A 2 -21.06 1.37 16.02
CA VAL A 2 -20.26 0.20 16.40
C VAL A 2 -19.32 -0.18 15.27
N ALA A 3 -18.11 -0.62 15.60
CA ALA A 3 -17.17 -1.22 14.68
C ALA A 3 -17.07 -2.72 14.94
N ILE A 4 -17.05 -3.52 13.89
CA ILE A 4 -16.98 -4.99 13.98
C ILE A 4 -15.73 -5.45 13.24
N GLY A 5 -14.93 -6.30 13.88
CA GLY A 5 -13.69 -6.83 13.32
C GLY A 5 -13.22 -8.09 14.04
N SER A 6 -11.96 -8.44 13.85
CA SER A 6 -11.35 -9.66 14.42
C SER A 6 -9.97 -9.36 15.02
N PRO A 7 -9.86 -8.42 15.99
CA PRO A 7 -8.58 -8.07 16.58
C PRO A 7 -7.95 -9.27 17.29
N ALA A 8 -6.65 -9.47 17.15
CA ALA A 8 -5.88 -10.56 17.75
C ALA A 8 -6.47 -11.96 17.51
N GLY A 9 -7.20 -12.17 16.41
CA GLY A 9 -7.85 -13.45 16.10
C GLY A 9 -9.18 -13.69 16.80
N TYR A 10 -9.69 -12.76 17.59
CA TYR A 10 -11.02 -12.85 18.22
C TYR A 10 -12.10 -12.43 17.22
N TYR A 11 -12.69 -13.39 16.54
CA TYR A 11 -13.71 -13.16 15.52
C TYR A 11 -14.96 -12.49 16.10
N GLY A 12 -15.50 -11.51 15.35
CA GLY A 12 -16.74 -10.84 15.72
C GLY A 12 -16.62 -9.90 16.91
N THR A 13 -15.43 -9.42 17.23
CA THR A 13 -15.26 -8.41 18.28
C THR A 13 -15.97 -7.12 17.88
N VAL A 14 -16.74 -6.58 18.80
CA VAL A 14 -17.50 -5.33 18.62
C VAL A 14 -16.92 -4.27 19.54
N THR A 15 -16.55 -3.12 18.99
CA THR A 15 -16.23 -1.92 19.76
C THR A 15 -17.32 -0.86 19.53
N LYS A 16 -17.63 -0.07 20.58
CA LYS A 16 -18.69 0.95 20.54
C LYS A 16 -18.11 2.31 20.85
N GLY A 17 -18.62 3.32 20.21
CA GLY A 17 -18.27 4.72 20.44
C GLY A 17 -19.22 5.68 19.75
N ILE A 18 -18.80 6.93 19.63
CA ILE A 18 -19.51 8.00 18.91
C ILE A 18 -18.75 8.42 17.67
N VAL A 19 -19.44 9.08 16.75
CA VAL A 19 -18.79 9.81 15.65
C VAL A 19 -18.30 11.15 16.23
N SER A 20 -16.98 11.31 16.28
CA SER A 20 -16.31 12.51 16.80
C SER A 20 -16.14 13.60 15.74
N GLY A 21 -16.19 13.22 14.45
CA GLY A 21 -16.11 14.15 13.32
C GLY A 21 -16.42 13.45 12.00
N VAL A 22 -16.87 14.24 11.04
CA VAL A 22 -17.13 13.78 9.66
C VAL A 22 -16.30 14.59 8.68
N ASN A 23 -16.14 14.08 7.47
CA ASN A 23 -15.41 14.73 6.38
C ASN A 23 -13.98 15.15 6.77
N ARG A 24 -13.31 14.32 7.57
CA ARG A 24 -11.91 14.52 7.93
C ARG A 24 -11.04 14.08 6.76
N ARG A 25 -10.32 15.02 6.16
CA ARG A 25 -9.34 14.73 5.12
C ARG A 25 -8.05 14.26 5.77
N ILE A 26 -7.86 12.95 5.80
CA ILE A 26 -6.69 12.31 6.41
C ILE A 26 -5.74 11.87 5.31
N ARG A 27 -4.47 12.29 5.42
CA ARG A 27 -3.40 11.80 4.58
C ARG A 27 -2.86 10.52 5.22
N LEU A 28 -2.73 9.45 4.43
CA LEU A 28 -1.97 8.28 4.84
C LEU A 28 -0.51 8.69 5.04
N GLU A 29 0.10 8.20 6.12
CA GLU A 29 1.53 8.38 6.34
C GLU A 29 2.30 7.90 5.11
N ASN A 30 3.29 8.68 4.71
CA ASN A 30 4.17 8.41 3.56
C ASN A 30 3.44 8.22 2.20
N SER A 31 2.23 8.75 2.06
CA SER A 31 1.43 8.68 0.84
C SER A 31 0.93 10.07 0.43
N SER A 32 0.77 10.28 -0.88
CA SER A 32 0.05 11.43 -1.42
C SER A 32 -1.47 11.28 -1.35
N ILE A 33 -1.94 10.08 -0.99
CA ILE A 33 -3.37 9.77 -0.95
C ILE A 33 -4.01 10.46 0.26
N ILE A 34 -5.05 11.24 -0.02
CA ILE A 34 -5.91 11.87 0.99
C ILE A 34 -7.27 11.21 0.90
N MET A 35 -7.72 10.64 2.00
CA MET A 35 -9.04 10.00 2.10
C MET A 35 -9.99 10.81 2.94
N ASN A 36 -11.26 10.77 2.58
CA ASN A 36 -12.33 11.36 3.38
C ASN A 36 -12.76 10.36 4.46
N CYS A 37 -12.54 10.72 5.72
CA CYS A 37 -12.70 9.82 6.85
C CYS A 37 -13.73 10.33 7.85
N ILE A 38 -14.27 9.37 8.60
CA ILE A 38 -15.09 9.57 9.79
C ILE A 38 -14.16 9.37 10.99
N GLN A 39 -14.06 10.37 11.86
CA GLN A 39 -13.36 10.28 13.13
C GLN A 39 -14.28 9.67 14.18
N ILE A 40 -13.75 8.77 14.98
CA ILE A 40 -14.49 8.00 16.00
C ILE A 40 -13.65 7.88 17.27
N ASP A 41 -14.28 7.60 18.39
CA ASP A 41 -13.63 7.30 19.68
C ASP A 41 -13.68 5.81 20.05
N ALA A 42 -14.31 4.99 19.22
CA ALA A 42 -14.26 3.53 19.41
C ALA A 42 -12.82 3.03 19.23
N ALA A 43 -12.42 2.06 20.04
CA ALA A 43 -11.10 1.44 19.97
C ALA A 43 -10.89 0.77 18.60
N ILE A 44 -9.93 1.25 17.83
CA ILE A 44 -9.47 0.69 16.57
C ILE A 44 -8.05 0.17 16.78
N ASN A 45 -7.89 -1.14 16.62
CA ASN A 45 -6.62 -1.85 16.80
C ASN A 45 -6.34 -2.75 15.60
N PRO A 46 -5.09 -3.22 15.42
CA PRO A 46 -4.80 -4.24 14.43
C PRO A 46 -5.76 -5.44 14.58
N GLY A 47 -6.42 -5.82 13.45
CA GLY A 47 -7.41 -6.90 13.39
C GLY A 47 -8.87 -6.43 13.29
N ASN A 48 -9.23 -5.21 13.67
CA ASN A 48 -10.51 -4.65 13.25
C ASN A 48 -10.38 -3.67 12.05
N SER A 49 -9.16 -3.43 11.58
CA SER A 49 -8.91 -2.73 10.31
C SER A 49 -9.49 -3.52 9.13
N GLY A 50 -10.17 -2.85 8.21
CA GLY A 50 -10.95 -3.48 7.14
C GLY A 50 -12.35 -3.91 7.57
N GLY A 51 -12.69 -3.83 8.86
CA GLY A 51 -14.01 -4.11 9.38
C GLY A 51 -15.02 -3.01 9.08
N ALA A 52 -16.30 -3.35 9.21
CA ALA A 52 -17.38 -2.40 8.97
C ALA A 52 -17.68 -1.52 10.19
N LEU A 53 -17.90 -0.23 9.93
CA LEU A 53 -18.45 0.72 10.87
C LEU A 53 -19.93 0.90 10.63
N PHE A 54 -20.74 0.63 11.65
CA PHE A 54 -22.21 0.68 11.57
C PHE A 54 -22.79 1.86 12.35
N ASN A 55 -23.83 2.46 11.83
CA ASN A 55 -24.67 3.40 12.58
C ASN A 55 -25.68 2.64 13.47
N MET A 56 -26.54 3.39 14.18
CA MET A 56 -27.55 2.82 15.09
C MET A 56 -28.71 2.14 14.37
N TRP A 57 -28.82 2.26 13.05
CA TRP A 57 -29.83 1.61 12.21
C TRP A 57 -29.29 0.37 11.47
N GLY A 58 -28.05 -0.04 11.77
CA GLY A 58 -27.43 -1.21 11.13
C GLY A 58 -26.91 -0.94 9.72
N GLN A 59 -26.79 0.31 9.31
CA GLN A 59 -26.22 0.69 8.01
C GLN A 59 -24.70 0.83 8.13
N VAL A 60 -23.96 0.33 7.15
CA VAL A 60 -22.52 0.56 7.03
C VAL A 60 -22.27 2.01 6.63
N ILE A 61 -21.52 2.74 7.44
CA ILE A 61 -21.17 4.15 7.23
C ILE A 61 -19.68 4.34 6.90
N GLY A 62 -18.87 3.31 7.08
CA GLY A 62 -17.44 3.37 6.76
C GLY A 62 -16.73 2.04 6.95
N ILE A 63 -15.45 2.03 6.59
CA ILE A 63 -14.50 0.91 6.77
C ILE A 63 -13.42 1.36 7.72
N THR A 64 -13.25 0.64 8.83
CA THR A 64 -12.26 0.97 9.87
C THR A 64 -10.83 0.78 9.36
N SER A 65 -9.91 1.66 9.80
CA SER A 65 -8.50 1.56 9.45
C SER A 65 -7.62 1.91 10.63
N SER A 66 -6.83 0.94 11.08
CA SER A 66 -5.85 1.14 12.16
C SER A 66 -4.63 1.97 11.72
N LYS A 67 -4.31 1.97 10.43
CA LYS A 67 -3.20 2.79 9.87
C LYS A 67 -3.49 4.29 9.85
N LEU A 68 -4.74 4.68 10.03
CA LEU A 68 -5.16 6.08 10.11
C LEU A 68 -5.23 6.57 11.56
N ALA A 69 -5.13 5.66 12.54
CA ALA A 69 -5.08 6.00 13.96
C ALA A 69 -3.62 6.34 14.33
N SER A 70 -3.41 7.51 14.91
CA SER A 70 -2.09 7.85 15.48
C SER A 70 -1.87 7.04 16.76
N SER A 71 -0.71 6.39 16.87
CA SER A 71 -0.30 5.70 18.10
C SER A 71 -0.12 6.66 19.29
N ASP A 72 -0.01 7.96 19.03
CA ASP A 72 0.29 8.99 20.02
C ASP A 72 -0.97 9.51 20.74
N TYR A 73 -2.17 9.16 20.25
CA TYR A 73 -3.43 9.66 20.81
C TYR A 73 -4.42 8.54 21.07
N GLU A 74 -4.72 8.27 22.33
CA GLU A 74 -5.80 7.37 22.71
C GLU A 74 -7.18 8.00 22.41
N GLY A 75 -8.14 7.19 22.00
CA GLY A 75 -9.52 7.64 21.74
C GLY A 75 -9.71 8.38 20.42
N ILE A 76 -8.73 8.33 19.51
CA ILE A 76 -8.86 8.85 18.15
C ILE A 76 -8.69 7.69 17.17
N GLY A 77 -9.78 7.30 16.55
CA GLY A 77 -9.82 6.32 15.47
C GLY A 77 -10.41 6.93 14.20
N PHE A 78 -10.16 6.28 13.07
CA PHE A 78 -10.68 6.70 11.79
C PHE A 78 -11.26 5.52 11.01
N ALA A 79 -12.29 5.83 10.23
CA ALA A 79 -12.84 4.94 9.22
C ALA A 79 -12.92 5.69 7.89
N VAL A 80 -12.55 5.05 6.79
CA VAL A 80 -12.81 5.57 5.45
C VAL A 80 -14.32 5.66 5.27
N SER A 81 -14.85 6.81 4.84
CA SER A 81 -16.29 6.98 4.68
C SER A 81 -16.82 6.01 3.61
N ILE A 82 -18.07 5.57 3.77
CA ILE A 82 -18.67 4.66 2.79
C ILE A 82 -18.81 5.31 1.41
N ASP A 83 -18.99 6.62 1.37
CA ASP A 83 -19.08 7.37 0.08
C ASP A 83 -17.76 7.33 -0.68
N GLU A 84 -16.63 7.31 0.01
CA GLU A 84 -15.29 7.15 -0.57
C GLU A 84 -15.04 5.70 -0.98
N ALA A 85 -15.44 4.75 -0.16
CA ALA A 85 -15.16 3.33 -0.36
C ALA A 85 -16.09 2.68 -1.40
N LYS A 86 -17.33 3.13 -1.51
CA LYS A 86 -18.37 2.49 -2.32
C LYS A 86 -18.00 2.33 -3.80
N PRO A 87 -17.48 3.34 -4.51
CA PRO A 87 -17.08 3.18 -5.91
C PRO A 87 -16.00 2.09 -6.09
N VAL A 88 -15.04 2.02 -5.16
CA VAL A 88 -13.97 1.01 -5.15
C VAL A 88 -14.55 -0.37 -4.91
N ILE A 89 -15.49 -0.51 -3.96
CA ILE A 89 -16.16 -1.77 -3.65
C ILE A 89 -16.96 -2.26 -4.85
N GLU A 90 -17.72 -1.39 -5.51
CA GLU A 90 -18.52 -1.73 -6.69
C GLU A 90 -17.63 -2.22 -7.83
N GLU A 91 -16.51 -1.56 -8.11
CA GLU A 91 -15.55 -2.05 -9.12
C GLU A 91 -14.92 -3.39 -8.76
N LEU A 92 -14.53 -3.58 -7.50
CA LEU A 92 -13.99 -4.85 -7.03
C LEU A 92 -15.01 -5.99 -7.14
N MET A 93 -16.28 -5.72 -6.84
CA MET A 93 -17.37 -6.72 -6.98
C MET A 93 -17.67 -7.05 -8.43
N GLU A 94 -17.62 -6.07 -9.33
CA GLU A 94 -17.93 -6.25 -10.74
C GLU A 94 -16.77 -6.86 -11.53
N LYS A 95 -15.54 -6.35 -11.30
CA LYS A 95 -14.36 -6.62 -12.13
C LYS A 95 -13.29 -7.46 -11.43
N GLY A 96 -13.30 -7.52 -10.09
CA GLY A 96 -12.23 -8.12 -9.29
C GLY A 96 -11.00 -7.24 -9.13
N TYR A 97 -10.98 -6.05 -9.72
CA TYR A 97 -9.88 -5.08 -9.62
C TYR A 97 -10.41 -3.64 -9.75
N VAL A 98 -9.58 -2.67 -9.39
CA VAL A 98 -9.88 -1.23 -9.54
C VAL A 98 -9.27 -0.74 -10.85
N ALA A 99 -10.10 -0.27 -11.77
CA ALA A 99 -9.66 0.20 -13.08
C ALA A 99 -8.73 1.43 -12.95
N GLY A 100 -7.78 1.54 -13.89
CA GLY A 100 -6.82 2.66 -13.92
C GLY A 100 -5.66 2.53 -12.94
N ARG A 101 -5.60 1.50 -12.10
CA ARG A 101 -4.39 1.18 -11.34
C ARG A 101 -3.33 0.57 -12.22
N VAL A 102 -2.09 0.92 -11.94
CA VAL A 102 -0.93 0.40 -12.67
C VAL A 102 0.03 -0.32 -11.73
N LYS A 103 0.81 -1.24 -12.30
CA LYS A 103 1.85 -1.99 -11.57
C LYS A 103 3.14 -2.07 -12.38
N ILE A 104 4.25 -2.21 -11.67
CA ILE A 104 5.57 -2.50 -12.24
C ILE A 104 5.65 -3.98 -12.65
N GLY A 105 5.09 -4.86 -11.83
CA GLY A 105 5.18 -6.31 -12.01
C GLY A 105 6.35 -6.95 -11.27
N VAL A 106 6.70 -6.42 -10.11
CA VAL A 106 7.71 -6.98 -9.22
C VAL A 106 7.15 -7.21 -7.83
N THR A 107 7.70 -8.20 -7.12
CA THR A 107 7.56 -8.32 -5.67
C THR A 107 8.80 -7.72 -5.03
N TYR A 108 8.64 -6.97 -3.96
CA TYR A 108 9.73 -6.24 -3.31
C TYR A 108 9.51 -6.10 -1.81
N TYR A 109 10.58 -5.76 -1.10
CA TYR A 109 10.51 -5.23 0.26
C TYR A 109 11.28 -3.92 0.37
N ALA A 110 10.91 -3.08 1.34
CA ALA A 110 11.60 -1.82 1.58
C ALA A 110 12.89 -2.06 2.38
N VAL A 111 13.99 -1.47 1.91
CA VAL A 111 15.27 -1.39 2.60
C VAL A 111 15.34 -0.02 3.28
N SER A 112 15.24 -0.01 4.62
CA SER A 112 15.34 1.21 5.41
C SER A 112 16.77 1.76 5.42
N ASP A 113 16.93 3.05 5.76
CA ASP A 113 18.25 3.67 5.92
C ASP A 113 19.12 2.90 6.93
N THR A 114 18.54 2.48 8.04
CA THR A 114 19.25 1.69 9.06
C THR A 114 19.71 0.33 8.52
N THR A 115 18.85 -0.36 7.77
CA THR A 115 19.20 -1.64 7.14
C THR A 115 20.30 -1.43 6.09
N ALA A 116 20.17 -0.39 5.28
CA ALA A 116 21.15 -0.03 4.26
C ALA A 116 22.53 0.22 4.86
N GLU A 117 22.60 0.95 5.96
CA GLU A 117 23.85 1.24 6.68
C GLU A 117 24.50 -0.04 7.25
N ILE A 118 23.71 -0.92 7.90
CA ILE A 118 24.21 -2.18 8.48
C ILE A 118 24.81 -3.11 7.42
N TYR A 119 24.17 -3.22 6.26
CA TYR A 119 24.61 -4.14 5.20
C TYR A 119 25.50 -3.48 4.14
N GLY A 120 25.76 -2.18 4.25
CA GLY A 120 26.57 -1.42 3.29
C GLY A 120 25.96 -1.49 1.89
N ILE A 121 24.65 -1.24 1.77
CA ILE A 121 23.88 -1.18 0.52
C ILE A 121 23.11 0.14 0.45
N LYS A 122 22.40 0.40 -0.64
CA LYS A 122 21.55 1.61 -0.73
C LYS A 122 20.15 1.37 -0.20
N PRO A 123 19.51 2.38 0.43
CA PRO A 123 18.10 2.30 0.79
C PRO A 123 17.22 2.39 -0.47
N GLY A 124 16.05 1.76 -0.43
CA GLY A 124 15.10 1.73 -1.54
C GLY A 124 14.21 0.50 -1.51
N ILE A 125 13.76 0.04 -2.67
CA ILE A 125 12.98 -1.19 -2.79
C ILE A 125 13.83 -2.32 -3.39
N CYS A 126 14.03 -3.38 -2.61
CA CYS A 126 14.79 -4.56 -3.02
C CYS A 126 13.88 -5.55 -3.73
N ILE A 127 14.28 -6.00 -4.91
CA ILE A 127 13.50 -6.88 -5.77
C ILE A 127 13.61 -8.32 -5.26
N VAL A 128 12.46 -8.94 -5.00
CA VAL A 128 12.36 -10.35 -4.59
C VAL A 128 12.04 -11.24 -5.78
N SER A 129 11.12 -10.79 -6.66
CA SER A 129 10.79 -11.53 -7.87
C SER A 129 10.27 -10.58 -8.95
N ILE A 130 10.39 -11.03 -10.20
CA ILE A 130 9.93 -10.28 -11.38
C ILE A 130 8.90 -11.15 -12.10
N ASN A 131 7.72 -10.58 -12.35
CA ASN A 131 6.68 -11.26 -13.12
C ASN A 131 7.09 -11.30 -14.61
N PRO A 132 7.26 -12.47 -15.21
CA PRO A 132 7.73 -12.61 -16.59
C PRO A 132 6.77 -12.01 -17.64
N ASP A 133 5.51 -11.84 -17.29
CA ASP A 133 4.49 -11.27 -18.20
C ASP A 133 4.50 -9.73 -18.21
N CYS A 134 5.35 -9.08 -17.40
CA CYS A 134 5.43 -7.64 -17.30
C CYS A 134 6.63 -7.09 -18.09
N ASP A 135 6.49 -5.87 -18.62
CA ASP A 135 7.50 -5.25 -19.48
C ASP A 135 8.87 -5.08 -18.78
N VAL A 136 8.86 -4.90 -17.46
CA VAL A 136 10.07 -4.83 -16.64
C VAL A 136 10.95 -6.09 -16.75
N ALA A 137 10.38 -7.26 -17.04
CA ALA A 137 11.11 -8.49 -17.24
C ALA A 137 12.01 -8.47 -18.50
N ASN A 138 11.78 -7.53 -19.42
CA ASN A 138 12.61 -7.32 -20.62
C ASN A 138 13.79 -6.37 -20.37
N THR A 139 14.01 -5.96 -19.13
CA THR A 139 15.12 -5.08 -18.72
C THR A 139 16.25 -5.87 -18.06
N ASP A 140 17.34 -5.18 -17.72
CA ASP A 140 18.46 -5.78 -16.96
C ASP A 140 18.17 -5.93 -15.44
N LEU A 141 16.94 -5.66 -14.99
CA LEU A 141 16.54 -5.82 -13.58
C LEU A 141 16.62 -7.29 -13.17
N ALA A 142 17.17 -7.54 -11.99
CA ALA A 142 17.31 -8.88 -11.43
C ALA A 142 16.87 -8.94 -9.96
N GLU A 143 16.62 -10.13 -9.46
CA GLU A 143 16.38 -10.38 -8.04
C GLU A 143 17.60 -9.95 -7.22
N GLY A 144 17.36 -9.29 -6.09
CA GLY A 144 18.39 -8.69 -5.24
C GLY A 144 18.78 -7.27 -5.62
N ASP A 145 18.39 -6.76 -6.78
CA ASP A 145 18.58 -5.36 -7.13
C ASP A 145 17.76 -4.43 -6.24
N ILE A 146 18.23 -3.22 -6.05
CA ILE A 146 17.52 -2.17 -5.31
C ILE A 146 17.17 -1.04 -6.27
N ILE A 147 15.88 -0.80 -6.48
CA ILE A 147 15.43 0.42 -7.15
C ILE A 147 15.50 1.55 -6.13
N THR A 148 16.32 2.57 -6.42
CA THR A 148 16.54 3.72 -5.54
C THR A 148 15.73 4.95 -5.92
N GLU A 149 15.36 5.07 -7.20
CA GLU A 149 14.52 6.15 -7.72
C GLU A 149 13.56 5.63 -8.80
N ILE A 150 12.38 6.24 -8.85
CA ILE A 150 11.40 6.07 -9.93
C ILE A 150 11.03 7.47 -10.44
N ASP A 151 11.27 7.75 -11.73
CA ASP A 151 11.08 9.06 -12.36
C ASP A 151 11.69 10.22 -11.54
N GLY A 152 12.90 10.02 -11.02
CA GLY A 152 13.64 11.00 -10.22
C GLY A 152 13.13 11.17 -8.79
N LYS A 153 12.15 10.39 -8.36
CA LYS A 153 11.66 10.39 -6.97
C LYS A 153 12.28 9.21 -6.22
N SER A 154 12.84 9.50 -5.03
CA SER A 154 13.43 8.47 -4.17
C SER A 154 12.41 7.42 -3.74
N THR A 155 12.85 6.17 -3.66
CA THR A 155 12.11 5.05 -3.08
C THR A 155 12.59 4.69 -1.68
N ALA A 156 13.56 5.45 -1.14
CA ALA A 156 14.07 5.26 0.20
C ALA A 156 13.07 5.72 1.27
N GLY A 157 13.13 5.09 2.44
CA GLY A 157 12.23 5.39 3.55
C GLY A 157 10.85 4.74 3.40
N GLU A 158 9.89 5.23 4.18
CA GLU A 158 8.50 4.76 4.14
C GLU A 158 7.72 5.42 2.99
N VAL A 159 8.11 5.15 1.75
CA VAL A 159 7.45 5.68 0.56
C VAL A 159 6.35 4.73 0.13
N ASP A 160 5.14 5.25 -0.05
CA ASP A 160 4.08 4.52 -0.75
C ASP A 160 4.39 4.48 -2.25
N ILE A 161 4.93 3.36 -2.70
CA ILE A 161 5.34 3.15 -4.10
C ILE A 161 4.18 3.36 -5.07
N ALA A 162 2.95 3.00 -4.68
CA ALA A 162 1.77 3.22 -5.52
C ALA A 162 1.52 4.71 -5.77
N SER A 163 1.87 5.58 -4.81
CA SER A 163 1.72 7.02 -4.97
C SER A 163 2.66 7.63 -6.02
N LEU A 164 3.80 6.97 -6.30
CA LEU A 164 4.74 7.42 -7.32
C LEU A 164 4.15 7.32 -8.73
N PHE A 165 3.14 6.46 -8.90
CA PHE A 165 2.41 6.26 -10.16
C PHE A 165 1.11 7.06 -10.25
N SER A 166 0.85 7.95 -9.30
CA SER A 166 -0.36 8.79 -9.32
C SER A 166 -0.45 9.59 -10.62
N GLY A 167 -1.55 9.42 -11.35
CA GLY A 167 -1.81 10.08 -12.64
C GLY A 167 -1.19 9.36 -13.85
N LYS A 168 -0.47 8.26 -13.66
CA LYS A 168 0.02 7.42 -14.75
C LYS A 168 -1.02 6.38 -15.19
N GLN A 169 -0.88 5.94 -16.43
CA GLN A 169 -1.75 4.93 -17.05
C GLN A 169 -0.92 3.73 -17.52
N ALA A 170 -1.60 2.62 -17.78
CA ALA A 170 -0.96 1.47 -18.42
C ALA A 170 -0.43 1.87 -19.81
N GLY A 171 0.81 1.48 -20.09
CA GLY A 171 1.54 1.87 -21.29
C GLY A 171 2.45 3.09 -21.11
N ASP A 172 2.30 3.85 -20.03
CA ASP A 172 3.23 4.94 -19.72
C ASP A 172 4.61 4.38 -19.38
N GLU A 173 5.65 5.01 -19.92
CA GLU A 173 7.03 4.67 -19.64
C GLU A 173 7.45 5.28 -18.28
N VAL A 174 8.24 4.51 -17.53
CA VAL A 174 8.91 4.95 -16.32
C VAL A 174 10.40 4.65 -16.41
N VAL A 175 11.18 5.50 -15.74
CA VAL A 175 12.64 5.37 -15.63
C VAL A 175 12.97 5.08 -14.18
N CYS A 176 13.70 3.99 -13.94
CA CYS A 176 14.15 3.63 -12.60
C CYS A 176 15.67 3.65 -12.52
N LYS A 177 16.22 4.21 -11.44
CA LYS A 177 17.61 4.00 -11.08
C LYS A 177 17.74 2.77 -10.24
N VAL A 178 18.65 1.90 -10.61
CA VAL A 178 18.89 0.59 -10.00
C VAL A 178 20.29 0.55 -9.43
N TYR A 179 20.39 0.07 -8.20
CA TYR A 179 21.64 -0.28 -7.55
C TYR A 179 21.75 -1.78 -7.43
N ARG A 180 22.88 -2.34 -7.82
CA ARG A 180 23.23 -3.76 -7.70
C ARG A 180 24.54 -3.90 -6.98
N LYS A 181 24.58 -4.78 -5.97
CA LYS A 181 25.80 -5.22 -5.31
C LYS A 181 25.96 -6.71 -5.54
N THR A 182 27.12 -7.10 -6.08
CA THR A 182 27.44 -8.52 -6.35
C THR A 182 28.00 -9.18 -5.10
N ASP A 183 28.02 -10.51 -5.08
CA ASP A 183 28.65 -11.29 -3.99
C ASP A 183 30.16 -11.03 -3.88
N SER A 184 30.81 -10.58 -4.95
CA SER A 184 32.22 -10.14 -4.94
C SER A 184 32.42 -8.77 -4.28
N GLY A 185 31.31 -8.04 -3.97
CA GLY A 185 31.34 -6.72 -3.39
C GLY A 185 31.40 -5.58 -4.41
N ASP A 186 31.35 -5.88 -5.71
CA ASP A 186 31.31 -4.86 -6.74
C ASP A 186 29.93 -4.18 -6.74
N GLU A 187 29.94 -2.85 -6.86
CA GLU A 187 28.74 -2.03 -6.87
C GLU A 187 28.53 -1.40 -8.26
N LYS A 188 27.31 -1.43 -8.74
CA LYS A 188 26.92 -0.86 -10.02
C LYS A 188 25.61 -0.08 -9.88
N GLU A 189 25.55 1.10 -10.51
CA GLU A 189 24.30 1.83 -10.72
C GLU A 189 24.01 1.91 -12.22
N PHE A 190 22.75 1.74 -12.57
CA PHE A 190 22.29 1.81 -13.95
C PHE A 190 20.83 2.24 -14.00
N GLU A 191 20.38 2.66 -15.17
CA GLU A 191 18.98 3.01 -15.41
C GLU A 191 18.32 1.92 -16.25
N ILE A 192 17.06 1.65 -15.90
CA ILE A 192 16.16 0.84 -16.71
C ILE A 192 14.94 1.66 -17.10
N LYS A 193 14.33 1.28 -18.22
CA LYS A 193 13.10 1.88 -18.72
C LYS A 193 12.15 0.76 -19.10
N PHE A 194 10.89 0.90 -18.72
CA PHE A 194 9.84 -0.05 -19.04
C PHE A 194 8.48 0.63 -18.99
N LYS A 195 7.47 -0.03 -19.54
CA LYS A 195 6.09 0.45 -19.54
C LYS A 195 5.33 -0.16 -18.37
N LEU A 196 4.55 0.69 -17.69
CA LEU A 196 3.61 0.25 -16.66
C LEU A 196 2.53 -0.63 -17.27
N MET A 197 2.14 -1.65 -16.54
CA MET A 197 1.01 -2.50 -16.90
C MET A 197 -0.24 -2.15 -16.10
N ALA A 198 -1.41 -2.44 -16.67
CA ALA A 198 -2.65 -2.35 -15.91
C ALA A 198 -2.63 -3.37 -14.76
N ASP A 199 -3.02 -2.92 -13.57
CA ASP A 199 -3.24 -3.83 -12.45
C ASP A 199 -4.65 -4.40 -12.51
N ASN A 200 -4.81 -5.49 -13.23
CA ASN A 200 -6.09 -6.18 -13.44
C ASN A 200 -6.39 -7.21 -12.33
N GLY A 201 -5.86 -7.00 -11.11
CA GLY A 201 -6.15 -7.86 -9.97
C GLY A 201 -5.64 -9.30 -10.10
N GLY A 202 -4.67 -9.55 -10.96
CA GLY A 202 -3.99 -10.85 -10.99
C GLY A 202 -3.44 -11.12 -9.60
N LEU A 203 -4.09 -12.02 -8.87
CA LEU A 203 -3.64 -12.49 -7.56
C LEU A 203 -2.19 -12.94 -7.74
N VAL A 204 -1.27 -12.24 -7.08
CA VAL A 204 0.00 -12.88 -6.70
C VAL A 204 -0.44 -13.98 -5.75
N THR A 205 -0.61 -15.19 -6.28
CA THR A 205 -0.85 -16.34 -5.44
C THR A 205 0.41 -16.53 -4.63
N ASP A 206 0.35 -16.12 -3.39
CA ASP A 206 1.32 -16.46 -2.36
C ASP A 206 1.32 -18.00 -2.22
N SER A 207 2.10 -18.67 -3.07
CA SER A 207 2.29 -20.11 -3.05
C SER A 207 3.41 -20.51 -2.09
N GLN A 208 3.59 -19.78 -0.98
CA GLN A 208 4.51 -20.18 0.08
C GLN A 208 3.95 -19.85 1.47
N ASN A 209 2.90 -20.57 1.87
CA ASN A 209 2.66 -20.91 3.27
C ASN A 209 2.18 -22.36 3.33
N LYS A 210 3.13 -23.26 3.39
CA LYS A 210 2.99 -24.62 3.95
C LYS A 210 4.07 -24.83 4.97
#